data_d88206bc347f1567574e8ea7afb3e566
#
_entry.id   d88206bc347f1567574e8ea7afb3e566
#
_cell.length_a   1.000
_cell.length_b   1.000
_cell.length_c   1.000
_cell.angle_alpha   90.00
_cell.angle_beta   90.00
_cell.angle_gamma   90.00
#
_symmetry.space_group_name_H-M   'P 1'
#
loop_
_entity.id
_entity.type
_entity.pdbx_description
1 polymer ?
#
loop_
_entity_poly.entity_id
_entity_poly.type
_entity_poly.pdbx_seq_one_letter_code
_entity_poly.pdbx_strand_id
1 'polypeptide(L)'
;EVTYVAKDSSGNKITVKRKVNVIKKIGSDKQSNEKVVYLTFDDGPSENTKKIMDILAKYDAKATFFVTGRNQDYNYLIKDAYNAGHTIALHTYSHEYSTVYASVDAYFDDLNKVGQMVKKEIGFVPHYIRFPGGSSNTVSRRYCQGIMSTLTKEVVEKGYQYYDWNGDSTDASGNHVAVDKLIRNGTSCHDNNVMILCHDTQAKDTTVQALPAIIEHYKNLGYTFKGIDDATYAPHQSVNN
;
A
#
# COMPACT_ATOMS: atom_id res chain seq x y z
N GLU A 1 24.52 -16.10 -10.76
CA GLU A 1 25.76 -15.46 -11.18
C GLU A 1 25.94 -15.63 -12.68
N VAL A 2 26.26 -14.54 -13.40
CA VAL A 2 26.57 -14.56 -14.84
C VAL A 2 28.06 -14.35 -15.01
N THR A 3 28.69 -15.22 -15.78
CA THR A 3 30.13 -15.16 -16.04
C THR A 3 30.38 -14.72 -17.49
N TYR A 4 31.11 -13.62 -17.68
CA TYR A 4 31.53 -13.12 -18.97
C TYR A 4 32.96 -13.53 -19.18
N VAL A 5 33.29 -14.08 -20.35
CA VAL A 5 34.65 -14.48 -20.72
C VAL A 5 34.98 -13.82 -22.05
N ALA A 6 36.04 -13.04 -22.05
CA ALA A 6 36.64 -12.51 -23.28
C ALA A 6 38.01 -13.16 -23.50
N LYS A 7 38.37 -13.49 -24.77
CA LYS A 7 39.67 -13.97 -25.20
C LYS A 7 40.21 -13.07 -26.32
N ASP A 8 41.48 -12.75 -26.29
CA ASP A 8 42.15 -12.09 -27.39
C ASP A 8 42.69 -13.09 -28.44
N SER A 9 43.21 -12.57 -29.52
CA SER A 9 43.82 -13.38 -30.60
C SER A 9 45.07 -14.16 -30.18
N SER A 10 45.68 -13.78 -29.08
CA SER A 10 46.86 -14.43 -28.49
C SER A 10 46.50 -15.51 -27.46
N GLY A 11 45.21 -15.74 -27.23
CA GLY A 11 44.71 -16.75 -26.30
C GLY A 11 44.59 -16.27 -24.83
N ASN A 12 44.93 -15.01 -24.53
CA ASN A 12 44.75 -14.45 -23.20
C ASN A 12 43.25 -14.39 -22.88
N LYS A 13 42.93 -14.71 -21.64
CA LYS A 13 41.52 -14.82 -21.18
C LYS A 13 41.28 -13.91 -19.97
N ILE A 14 40.26 -13.10 -20.03
CA ILE A 14 39.70 -12.39 -18.87
C ILE A 14 38.32 -12.95 -18.53
N THR A 15 38.08 -13.11 -17.25
CA THR A 15 36.79 -13.59 -16.73
C THR A 15 36.24 -12.55 -15.76
N VAL A 16 35.02 -12.07 -16.02
CA VAL A 16 34.28 -11.17 -15.15
C VAL A 16 33.00 -11.84 -14.69
N LYS A 17 32.79 -11.86 -13.42
CA LYS A 17 31.57 -12.42 -12.79
C LYS A 17 30.66 -11.30 -12.34
N ARG A 18 29.38 -11.43 -12.63
CA ARG A 18 28.31 -10.51 -12.20
C ARG A 18 27.25 -11.30 -11.43
N LYS A 19 26.95 -10.86 -10.21
CA LYS A 19 25.79 -11.36 -9.48
C LYS A 19 24.55 -10.70 -10.04
N VAL A 20 23.60 -11.50 -10.51
CA VAL A 20 22.26 -11.04 -10.94
C VAL A 20 21.27 -11.52 -9.90
N ASN A 21 20.59 -10.61 -9.26
CA ASN A 21 19.45 -10.92 -8.40
C ASN A 21 18.21 -10.89 -9.28
N VAL A 22 17.46 -11.99 -9.32
CA VAL A 22 16.16 -12.06 -9.97
C VAL A 22 15.12 -11.81 -8.88
N ILE A 23 14.38 -10.72 -9.01
CA ILE A 23 13.30 -10.36 -8.11
C ILE A 23 12.00 -10.74 -8.81
N LYS A 24 11.09 -11.42 -8.11
CA LYS A 24 9.76 -11.70 -8.64
C LYS A 24 9.04 -10.36 -8.82
N LYS A 25 8.51 -10.11 -10.01
CA LYS A 25 7.63 -8.95 -10.23
C LYS A 25 6.34 -9.16 -9.44
N ILE A 26 5.99 -8.20 -8.60
CA ILE A 26 4.74 -8.11 -7.86
C ILE A 26 3.92 -6.98 -8.47
N GLY A 27 2.61 -7.16 -8.56
CA GLY A 27 1.70 -6.20 -9.15
C GLY A 27 1.68 -6.20 -10.67
N SER A 28 0.64 -5.66 -11.23
CA SER A 28 0.41 -5.50 -12.66
C SER A 28 0.41 -4.01 -13.04
N ASP A 29 1.06 -3.67 -14.15
CA ASP A 29 1.03 -2.32 -14.71
C ASP A 29 -0.27 -2.05 -15.50
N LYS A 30 -1.11 -3.08 -15.67
CA LYS A 30 -2.35 -2.98 -16.46
C LYS A 30 -3.53 -3.46 -15.64
N GLN A 31 -4.64 -2.76 -15.77
CA GLN A 31 -5.91 -3.21 -15.23
C GLN A 31 -6.36 -4.52 -15.89
N SER A 32 -7.03 -5.38 -15.13
CA SER A 32 -7.73 -6.56 -15.66
C SER A 32 -9.07 -6.14 -16.26
N ASN A 33 -9.69 -7.05 -17.02
CA ASN A 33 -11.05 -6.85 -17.54
C ASN A 33 -12.13 -7.11 -16.46
N GLU A 34 -11.76 -7.66 -15.30
CA GLU A 34 -12.69 -7.90 -14.19
C GLU A 34 -13.01 -6.60 -13.47
N LYS A 35 -14.27 -6.43 -13.07
CA LYS A 35 -14.69 -5.34 -12.20
C LYS A 35 -14.35 -5.67 -10.74
N VAL A 36 -13.30 -5.07 -10.23
CA VAL A 36 -12.79 -5.30 -8.87
C VAL A 36 -12.57 -3.98 -8.14
N VAL A 37 -13.07 -3.91 -6.92
CA VAL A 37 -12.74 -2.84 -5.97
C VAL A 37 -11.73 -3.38 -4.96
N TYR A 38 -10.65 -2.66 -4.78
CA TYR A 38 -9.68 -2.82 -3.72
C TYR A 38 -9.91 -1.68 -2.71
N LEU A 39 -10.69 -1.97 -1.66
CA LEU A 39 -10.78 -1.04 -0.53
C LEU A 39 -9.47 -1.06 0.23
N THR A 40 -8.87 0.10 0.44
CA THR A 40 -7.60 0.22 1.16
C THR A 40 -7.74 1.21 2.32
N PHE A 41 -7.20 0.83 3.47
CA PHE A 41 -7.26 1.61 4.69
C PHE A 41 -5.86 1.87 5.20
N ASP A 42 -5.50 3.15 5.33
CA ASP A 42 -4.19 3.60 5.76
C ASP A 42 -4.20 4.05 7.24
N ASP A 43 -3.03 4.07 7.87
CA ASP A 43 -2.74 4.63 9.20
C ASP A 43 -3.21 3.81 10.41
N GLY A 44 -3.96 2.74 10.22
CA GLY A 44 -4.36 1.83 11.29
C GLY A 44 -3.20 1.01 11.87
N PRO A 45 -3.51 0.10 12.82
CA PRO A 45 -4.84 -0.24 13.30
C PRO A 45 -5.39 0.73 14.38
N SER A 46 -6.72 0.74 14.50
CA SER A 46 -7.43 1.44 15.56
C SER A 46 -8.76 0.72 15.91
N GLU A 47 -9.55 1.30 16.81
CA GLU A 47 -10.90 0.78 17.07
C GLU A 47 -11.81 0.80 15.82
N ASN A 48 -11.55 1.71 14.86
CA ASN A 48 -12.29 1.77 13.61
C ASN A 48 -11.91 0.62 12.67
N THR A 49 -10.68 0.10 12.73
CA THR A 49 -10.28 -1.11 12.00
C THR A 49 -11.22 -2.27 12.30
N LYS A 50 -11.55 -2.49 13.59
CA LYS A 50 -12.51 -3.54 13.97
C LYS A 50 -13.90 -3.31 13.39
N LYS A 51 -14.42 -2.08 13.50
CA LYS A 51 -15.75 -1.71 12.97
C LYS A 51 -15.81 -1.91 11.44
N ILE A 52 -14.72 -1.56 10.74
CA ILE A 52 -14.57 -1.77 9.30
C ILE A 52 -14.59 -3.26 8.97
N MET A 53 -13.84 -4.10 9.68
CA MET A 53 -13.85 -5.56 9.48
C MET A 53 -15.24 -6.15 9.69
N ASP A 54 -15.97 -5.69 10.72
CA ASP A 54 -17.34 -6.15 10.99
C ASP A 54 -18.32 -5.78 9.84
N ILE A 55 -18.12 -4.62 9.21
CA ILE A 55 -18.88 -4.21 8.02
C ILE A 55 -18.49 -5.08 6.82
N LEU A 56 -17.19 -5.23 6.54
CA LEU A 56 -16.69 -6.02 5.42
C LEU A 56 -17.20 -7.47 5.48
N ALA A 57 -17.25 -8.06 6.68
CA ALA A 57 -17.78 -9.40 6.89
C ALA A 57 -19.26 -9.50 6.51
N LYS A 58 -20.09 -8.50 6.82
CA LYS A 58 -21.54 -8.48 6.45
C LYS A 58 -21.76 -8.48 4.94
N TYR A 59 -20.82 -7.89 4.19
CA TYR A 59 -20.91 -7.79 2.74
C TYR A 59 -20.11 -8.85 2.00
N ASP A 60 -19.48 -9.80 2.71
CA ASP A 60 -18.50 -10.76 2.14
C ASP A 60 -17.45 -10.05 1.28
N ALA A 61 -16.94 -8.93 1.77
CA ALA A 61 -15.95 -8.10 1.09
C ALA A 61 -14.58 -8.28 1.74
N LYS A 62 -13.53 -8.25 0.91
CA LYS A 62 -12.14 -8.22 1.39
C LYS A 62 -11.52 -6.86 1.12
N ALA A 63 -10.52 -6.50 1.92
CA ALA A 63 -9.83 -5.21 1.87
C ALA A 63 -8.33 -5.40 2.13
N THR A 64 -7.59 -4.30 2.00
CA THR A 64 -6.17 -4.22 2.38
C THR A 64 -5.98 -3.15 3.43
N PHE A 65 -5.24 -3.47 4.48
CA PHE A 65 -4.88 -2.54 5.55
C PHE A 65 -3.39 -2.22 5.46
N PHE A 66 -3.06 -0.96 5.18
CA PHE A 66 -1.71 -0.42 5.18
C PHE A 66 -1.39 0.11 6.59
N VAL A 67 -0.76 -0.74 7.39
CA VAL A 67 -0.63 -0.52 8.83
C VAL A 67 0.60 0.29 9.21
N THR A 68 0.50 1.00 10.33
CA THR A 68 1.60 1.77 10.97
C THR A 68 1.93 1.22 12.36
N GLY A 69 3.04 1.69 12.94
CA GLY A 69 3.41 1.38 14.33
C GLY A 69 2.86 2.36 15.36
N ARG A 70 1.97 3.27 14.98
CA ARG A 70 1.56 4.40 15.83
C ARG A 70 0.64 4.03 17.00
N ASN A 71 -0.11 2.95 16.88
CA ASN A 71 -1.13 2.57 17.88
C ASN A 71 -1.01 1.09 18.27
N GLN A 72 0.03 0.77 19.02
CA GLN A 72 0.42 -0.60 19.33
C GLN A 72 -0.62 -1.40 20.14
N ASP A 73 -1.49 -0.73 20.89
CA ASP A 73 -2.55 -1.37 21.67
C ASP A 73 -3.56 -2.12 20.78
N TYR A 74 -3.62 -1.77 19.50
CA TYR A 74 -4.49 -2.40 18.51
C TYR A 74 -3.76 -3.37 17.57
N ASN A 75 -2.47 -3.66 17.77
CA ASN A 75 -1.70 -4.54 16.87
C ASN A 75 -2.32 -5.94 16.72
N TYR A 76 -3.03 -6.44 17.73
CA TYR A 76 -3.76 -7.71 17.64
C TYR A 76 -4.76 -7.75 16.48
N LEU A 77 -5.31 -6.60 16.06
CA LEU A 77 -6.22 -6.50 14.91
C LEU A 77 -5.53 -6.81 13.58
N ILE A 78 -4.21 -6.68 13.49
CA ILE A 78 -3.44 -7.07 12.29
C ILE A 78 -3.60 -8.57 12.06
N LYS A 79 -3.44 -9.38 13.12
CA LYS A 79 -3.64 -10.83 13.07
C LYS A 79 -5.10 -11.19 12.79
N ASP A 80 -6.05 -10.48 13.43
CA ASP A 80 -7.48 -10.71 13.23
C ASP A 80 -7.89 -10.41 11.78
N ALA A 81 -7.43 -9.29 11.20
CA ALA A 81 -7.68 -8.93 9.82
C ALA A 81 -7.09 -9.96 8.85
N TYR A 82 -5.84 -10.40 9.08
CA TYR A 82 -5.20 -11.43 8.28
C TYR A 82 -5.99 -12.76 8.32
N ASN A 83 -6.38 -13.21 9.52
CA ASN A 83 -7.16 -14.43 9.70
C ASN A 83 -8.55 -14.34 9.07
N ALA A 84 -9.14 -13.16 8.98
CA ALA A 84 -10.39 -12.89 8.29
C ALA A 84 -10.23 -12.85 6.74
N GLY A 85 -9.02 -13.05 6.23
CA GLY A 85 -8.72 -13.10 4.80
C GLY A 85 -8.53 -11.72 4.16
N HIS A 86 -8.28 -10.69 4.96
CA HIS A 86 -7.85 -9.40 4.45
C HIS A 86 -6.35 -9.39 4.18
N THR A 87 -5.88 -8.52 3.30
CA THR A 87 -4.46 -8.33 3.04
C THR A 87 -3.88 -7.31 4.02
N ILE A 88 -2.73 -7.64 4.59
CA ILE A 88 -1.94 -6.70 5.40
C ILE A 88 -0.79 -6.16 4.55
N ALA A 89 -0.60 -4.85 4.60
CA ALA A 89 0.43 -4.11 3.88
C ALA A 89 1.10 -3.09 4.81
N LEU A 90 2.22 -2.50 4.38
CA LEU A 90 3.03 -1.65 5.23
C LEU A 90 2.87 -0.17 4.83
N HIS A 91 2.71 0.71 5.85
CA HIS A 91 2.58 2.17 5.65
C HIS A 91 3.61 2.98 6.42
N THR A 92 4.76 2.42 6.74
CA THR A 92 5.79 2.95 7.64
C THR A 92 5.44 2.79 9.14
N TYR A 93 6.46 2.85 9.99
CA TYR A 93 6.26 2.66 11.43
C TYR A 93 5.82 3.94 12.12
N SER A 94 6.56 5.02 11.90
CA SER A 94 6.34 6.31 12.57
C SER A 94 5.26 7.15 11.89
N HIS A 95 5.15 7.06 10.57
CA HIS A 95 4.36 7.96 9.73
C HIS A 95 4.71 9.45 9.92
N GLU A 96 5.92 9.74 10.44
CA GLU A 96 6.41 11.09 10.63
C GLU A 96 7.27 11.51 9.43
N TYR A 97 6.79 12.45 8.62
CA TYR A 97 7.45 12.85 7.36
C TYR A 97 8.90 13.31 7.57
N SER A 98 9.18 14.01 8.67
CA SER A 98 10.55 14.43 9.03
C SER A 98 11.49 13.27 9.33
N THR A 99 10.98 12.14 9.76
CA THR A 99 11.72 10.90 10.01
C THR A 99 11.79 10.05 8.77
N VAL A 100 10.61 9.74 8.20
CA VAL A 100 10.46 8.81 7.06
C VAL A 100 11.18 9.33 5.81
N TYR A 101 11.13 10.64 5.56
CA TYR A 101 11.71 11.25 4.36
C TYR A 101 13.01 12.01 4.62
N ALA A 102 13.66 11.80 5.77
CA ALA A 102 14.96 12.43 6.08
C ALA A 102 16.07 11.95 5.12
N SER A 103 16.05 10.68 4.76
CA SER A 103 16.94 10.04 3.78
C SER A 103 16.36 8.73 3.29
N VAL A 104 16.96 8.15 2.25
CA VAL A 104 16.60 6.81 1.76
C VAL A 104 16.80 5.75 2.85
N ASP A 105 17.91 5.80 3.56
CA ASP A 105 18.19 4.85 4.66
C ASP A 105 17.17 5.00 5.79
N ALA A 106 16.81 6.23 6.16
CA ALA A 106 15.79 6.50 7.19
C ALA A 106 14.42 5.91 6.81
N TYR A 107 14.05 6.00 5.53
CA TYR A 107 12.83 5.39 5.02
C TYR A 107 12.84 3.87 5.21
N PHE A 108 13.93 3.19 4.79
CA PHE A 108 14.02 1.74 4.90
C PHE A 108 14.15 1.25 6.35
N ASP A 109 14.80 2.01 7.21
CA ASP A 109 14.83 1.71 8.65
C ASP A 109 13.43 1.75 9.26
N ASP A 110 12.63 2.75 8.93
CA ASP A 110 11.26 2.90 9.39
C ASP A 110 10.34 1.82 8.79
N LEU A 111 10.48 1.54 7.48
CA LEU A 111 9.76 0.45 6.81
C LEU A 111 10.11 -0.93 7.41
N ASN A 112 11.38 -1.16 7.72
CA ASN A 112 11.79 -2.40 8.38
C ASN A 112 11.17 -2.55 9.77
N LYS A 113 11.06 -1.47 10.55
CA LYS A 113 10.44 -1.51 11.88
C LYS A 113 8.98 -1.95 11.81
N VAL A 114 8.17 -1.37 10.90
CA VAL A 114 6.78 -1.81 10.71
C VAL A 114 6.71 -3.23 10.17
N GLY A 115 7.60 -3.61 9.27
CA GLY A 115 7.69 -4.98 8.76
C GLY A 115 7.96 -6.01 9.85
N GLN A 116 8.89 -5.73 10.78
CA GLN A 116 9.18 -6.62 11.91
C GLN A 116 8.02 -6.65 12.93
N MET A 117 7.31 -5.54 13.12
CA MET A 117 6.10 -5.51 13.93
C MET A 117 5.01 -6.42 13.33
N VAL A 118 4.73 -6.28 12.05
CA VAL A 118 3.72 -7.10 11.35
C VAL A 118 4.14 -8.58 11.34
N LYS A 119 5.43 -8.89 11.16
CA LYS A 119 5.94 -10.26 11.21
C LYS A 119 5.66 -10.96 12.54
N LYS A 120 5.67 -10.23 13.66
CA LYS A 120 5.33 -10.81 14.98
C LYS A 120 3.86 -11.26 15.04
N GLU A 121 2.98 -10.56 14.33
CA GLU A 121 1.54 -10.82 14.33
C GLU A 121 1.13 -11.93 13.34
N ILE A 122 1.70 -11.94 12.13
CA ILE A 122 1.26 -12.83 11.04
C ILE A 122 2.35 -13.78 10.51
N GLY A 123 3.58 -13.73 11.05
CA GLY A 123 4.66 -14.68 10.76
C GLY A 123 5.57 -14.31 9.59
N PHE A 124 5.25 -13.31 8.78
CA PHE A 124 6.06 -12.85 7.65
C PHE A 124 6.00 -11.33 7.47
N VAL A 125 6.93 -10.78 6.68
CA VAL A 125 6.93 -9.36 6.29
C VAL A 125 6.19 -9.22 4.97
N PRO A 126 5.10 -8.43 4.91
CA PRO A 126 4.41 -8.14 3.64
C PRO A 126 5.31 -7.40 2.65
N HIS A 127 5.09 -7.66 1.36
CA HIS A 127 5.80 -6.99 0.27
C HIS A 127 5.02 -5.83 -0.37
N TYR A 128 3.78 -5.61 0.06
CA TYR A 128 2.93 -4.51 -0.41
C TYR A 128 3.13 -3.32 0.50
N ILE A 129 3.37 -2.15 -0.09
CA ILE A 129 3.59 -0.91 0.66
C ILE A 129 2.78 0.24 0.07
N ARG A 130 2.55 1.27 0.86
CA ARG A 130 2.11 2.58 0.41
C ARG A 130 2.96 3.65 1.07
N PHE A 131 3.43 4.61 0.28
CA PHE A 131 4.17 5.75 0.79
C PHE A 131 3.25 6.70 1.55
N PRO A 132 3.64 7.25 2.72
CA PRO A 132 2.91 8.35 3.35
C PRO A 132 2.69 9.52 2.38
N GLY A 133 1.41 9.83 2.12
CA GLY A 133 1.01 10.84 1.14
C GLY A 133 1.10 10.42 -0.31
N GLY A 134 1.39 9.15 -0.60
CA GLY A 134 1.52 8.59 -1.96
C GLY A 134 2.85 8.91 -2.63
N SER A 135 3.09 8.27 -3.78
CA SER A 135 4.32 8.48 -4.55
C SER A 135 4.44 9.88 -5.16
N SER A 136 3.32 10.57 -5.34
CA SER A 136 3.25 11.93 -5.88
C SER A 136 3.42 13.04 -4.84
N ASN A 137 3.58 12.69 -3.55
CA ASN A 137 3.64 13.71 -2.52
C ASN A 137 4.83 14.66 -2.72
N THR A 138 4.60 15.94 -2.45
CA THR A 138 5.62 16.99 -2.54
C THR A 138 6.12 17.44 -1.17
N VAL A 139 5.51 16.96 -0.09
CA VAL A 139 5.88 17.34 1.28
C VAL A 139 7.26 16.78 1.63
N SER A 140 7.59 15.56 1.15
CA SER A 140 8.90 14.93 1.30
C SER A 140 10.07 15.79 0.81
N ARG A 141 9.83 16.68 -0.18
CA ARG A 141 10.83 17.63 -0.70
C ARG A 141 11.41 18.54 0.36
N ARG A 142 10.64 18.85 1.41
CA ARG A 142 11.09 19.70 2.53
C ARG A 142 12.18 19.05 3.36
N TYR A 143 12.27 17.72 3.31
CA TYR A 143 13.24 16.94 4.09
C TYR A 143 14.37 16.41 3.22
N CYS A 144 14.06 15.90 2.03
CA CYS A 144 15.05 15.41 1.08
C CYS A 144 14.53 15.60 -0.35
N GLN A 145 15.17 16.50 -1.08
CA GLN A 145 14.81 16.76 -2.48
C GLN A 145 15.14 15.54 -3.36
N GLY A 146 14.21 15.15 -4.23
CA GLY A 146 14.38 14.01 -5.14
C GLY A 146 14.17 12.64 -4.49
N ILE A 147 13.80 12.58 -3.21
CA ILE A 147 13.72 11.31 -2.48
C ILE A 147 12.68 10.35 -3.06
N MET A 148 11.53 10.85 -3.50
CA MET A 148 10.49 9.98 -4.07
C MET A 148 10.93 9.36 -5.38
N SER A 149 11.68 10.10 -6.21
CA SER A 149 12.26 9.58 -7.47
C SER A 149 13.27 8.45 -7.24
N THR A 150 13.90 8.41 -6.08
CA THR A 150 14.81 7.34 -5.64
C THR A 150 14.02 6.18 -5.01
N LEU A 151 13.16 6.48 -4.04
CA LEU A 151 12.42 5.46 -3.29
C LEU A 151 11.51 4.61 -4.16
N THR A 152 10.81 5.20 -5.15
CA THR A 152 9.93 4.46 -6.06
C THR A 152 10.66 3.40 -6.89
N LYS A 153 11.97 3.55 -7.10
CA LYS A 153 12.83 2.55 -7.76
C LYS A 153 13.39 1.55 -6.75
N GLU A 154 13.96 2.05 -5.66
CA GLU A 154 14.65 1.19 -4.69
C GLU A 154 13.72 0.23 -3.95
N VAL A 155 12.47 0.63 -3.65
CA VAL A 155 11.52 -0.30 -3.03
C VAL A 155 11.25 -1.52 -3.94
N VAL A 156 11.13 -1.29 -5.26
CA VAL A 156 10.94 -2.37 -6.23
C VAL A 156 12.19 -3.23 -6.34
N GLU A 157 13.39 -2.62 -6.37
CA GLU A 157 14.66 -3.35 -6.38
C GLU A 157 14.88 -4.20 -5.12
N LYS A 158 14.29 -3.80 -4.00
CA LYS A 158 14.31 -4.55 -2.73
C LYS A 158 13.18 -5.57 -2.60
N GLY A 159 12.34 -5.73 -3.65
CA GLY A 159 11.28 -6.73 -3.72
C GLY A 159 9.95 -6.31 -3.11
N TYR A 160 9.76 -5.04 -2.86
CA TYR A 160 8.46 -4.47 -2.50
C TYR A 160 7.73 -3.98 -3.74
N GLN A 161 6.38 -3.92 -3.66
CA GLN A 161 5.53 -3.22 -4.61
C GLN A 161 4.77 -2.12 -3.87
N TYR A 162 4.87 -0.88 -4.37
CA TYR A 162 4.06 0.22 -3.84
C TYR A 162 2.76 0.38 -4.62
N TYR A 163 1.73 0.84 -3.91
CA TYR A 163 0.39 1.06 -4.45
C TYR A 163 -0.07 2.45 -4.07
N ASP A 164 -0.34 3.29 -5.06
CA ASP A 164 -1.12 4.51 -4.88
C ASP A 164 -2.62 4.17 -4.95
N TRP A 165 -3.43 5.04 -5.48
CA TRP A 165 -4.87 4.86 -5.65
C TRP A 165 -5.36 5.57 -6.92
N ASN A 166 -6.49 5.14 -7.47
CA ASN A 166 -7.23 5.78 -8.55
C ASN A 166 -8.67 6.15 -8.12
N GLY A 167 -9.09 5.75 -6.93
CA GLY A 167 -10.29 6.22 -6.23
C GLY A 167 -9.92 6.82 -4.87
N ASP A 168 -10.59 7.88 -4.45
CA ASP A 168 -10.27 8.58 -3.19
C ASP A 168 -11.57 8.97 -2.49
N SER A 169 -11.78 8.48 -1.27
CA SER A 169 -12.90 8.90 -0.43
C SER A 169 -12.78 10.37 0.02
N THR A 170 -11.58 10.93 -0.04
CA THR A 170 -11.20 12.25 0.48
C THR A 170 -11.36 12.41 2.00
N ASP A 171 -11.36 11.31 2.73
CA ASP A 171 -11.43 11.34 4.20
C ASP A 171 -10.17 11.93 4.84
N ALA A 172 -9.03 11.94 4.10
CA ALA A 172 -7.80 12.65 4.52
C ALA A 172 -7.97 14.17 4.58
N SER A 173 -9.01 14.75 3.97
CA SER A 173 -9.21 16.21 3.95
C SER A 173 -9.57 16.80 5.33
N GLY A 174 -9.81 15.97 6.33
CA GLY A 174 -10.11 16.39 7.70
C GLY A 174 -10.60 15.26 8.58
N ASN A 175 -10.83 15.54 9.84
CA ASN A 175 -11.54 14.66 10.74
C ASN A 175 -13.06 14.91 10.60
N HIS A 176 -13.86 13.85 10.75
CA HIS A 176 -15.32 13.92 10.67
C HIS A 176 -15.85 14.59 9.37
N VAL A 177 -15.23 14.26 8.23
CA VAL A 177 -15.71 14.72 6.92
C VAL A 177 -17.13 14.21 6.69
N ALA A 178 -18.00 15.04 6.11
CA ALA A 178 -19.41 14.69 5.90
C ALA A 178 -19.56 13.37 5.13
N VAL A 179 -20.37 12.46 5.64
CA VAL A 179 -20.60 11.11 5.11
C VAL A 179 -20.98 11.13 3.62
N ASP A 180 -21.90 12.02 3.23
CA ASP A 180 -22.34 12.16 1.83
C ASP A 180 -21.20 12.57 0.89
N LYS A 181 -20.25 13.38 1.39
CA LYS A 181 -19.04 13.74 0.63
C LYS A 181 -18.15 12.53 0.43
N LEU A 182 -17.93 11.72 1.48
CA LEU A 182 -17.13 10.51 1.40
C LEU A 182 -17.75 9.48 0.44
N ILE A 183 -19.06 9.30 0.50
CA ILE A 183 -19.78 8.40 -0.41
C ILE A 183 -19.61 8.87 -1.85
N ARG A 184 -19.94 10.14 -2.14
CA ARG A 184 -19.84 10.70 -3.50
C ARG A 184 -18.45 10.57 -4.09
N ASN A 185 -17.41 10.87 -3.31
CA ASN A 185 -16.04 10.80 -3.77
C ASN A 185 -15.54 9.35 -3.87
N GLY A 186 -15.82 8.53 -2.86
CA GLY A 186 -15.45 7.11 -2.83
C GLY A 186 -16.13 6.28 -3.92
N THR A 187 -17.21 6.78 -4.53
CA THR A 187 -17.94 6.11 -5.63
C THR A 187 -17.70 6.75 -7.00
N SER A 188 -16.76 7.68 -7.14
CA SER A 188 -16.56 8.46 -8.36
C SER A 188 -15.71 7.78 -9.43
N CYS A 189 -14.93 6.76 -9.08
CA CYS A 189 -14.09 6.03 -10.03
C CYS A 189 -14.88 4.90 -10.70
N HIS A 190 -14.73 4.77 -12.02
CA HIS A 190 -15.46 3.77 -12.83
C HIS A 190 -14.52 2.85 -13.61
N ASP A 191 -13.25 2.81 -13.25
CA ASP A 191 -12.27 1.90 -13.82
C ASP A 191 -12.63 0.43 -13.51
N ASN A 192 -12.15 -0.52 -14.31
CA ASN A 192 -12.35 -1.94 -14.01
C ASN A 192 -11.71 -2.35 -12.68
N ASN A 193 -10.53 -1.80 -12.39
CA ASN A 193 -9.83 -2.04 -11.13
C ASN A 193 -9.76 -0.73 -10.32
N VAL A 194 -10.64 -0.60 -9.35
CA VAL A 194 -10.75 0.60 -8.52
C VAL A 194 -10.03 0.37 -7.20
N MET A 195 -8.97 1.10 -6.94
CA MET A 195 -8.28 1.10 -5.65
C MET A 195 -8.62 2.39 -4.89
N ILE A 196 -9.41 2.24 -3.82
CA ILE A 196 -9.96 3.37 -3.06
C ILE A 196 -9.11 3.65 -1.84
N LEU A 197 -8.61 4.89 -1.74
CA LEU A 197 -7.96 5.40 -0.53
C LEU A 197 -9.00 5.76 0.52
N CYS A 198 -8.87 5.14 1.68
CA CYS A 198 -9.56 5.45 2.92
C CYS A 198 -8.55 5.38 4.08
N HIS A 199 -8.96 5.84 5.26
CA HIS A 199 -8.17 5.72 6.48
C HIS A 199 -9.01 5.10 7.60
N ASP A 200 -8.36 4.36 8.49
CA ASP A 200 -9.00 3.68 9.62
C ASP A 200 -8.47 4.13 10.99
N THR A 201 -7.87 5.33 11.05
CA THR A 201 -7.50 5.93 12.34
C THR A 201 -8.74 6.25 13.18
N GLN A 202 -8.55 6.43 14.47
CA GLN A 202 -9.61 6.70 15.44
C GLN A 202 -10.48 7.91 15.07
N ALA A 203 -9.92 8.91 14.36
CA ALA A 203 -10.62 10.11 13.93
C ALA A 203 -11.49 9.93 12.66
N LYS A 204 -11.55 8.73 12.09
CA LYS A 204 -12.22 8.42 10.81
C LYS A 204 -13.54 7.65 11.00
N ASP A 205 -14.32 8.03 11.99
CA ASP A 205 -15.62 7.44 12.28
C ASP A 205 -16.63 7.63 11.15
N THR A 206 -16.56 8.75 10.41
CA THR A 206 -17.41 9.00 9.24
C THR A 206 -17.04 8.14 8.04
N THR A 207 -15.79 7.70 7.92
CA THR A 207 -15.37 6.69 6.94
C THR A 207 -16.07 5.36 7.22
N VAL A 208 -16.13 4.94 8.49
CA VAL A 208 -16.89 3.75 8.91
C VAL A 208 -18.37 3.87 8.52
N GLN A 209 -18.98 5.04 8.72
CA GLN A 209 -20.39 5.29 8.39
C GLN A 209 -20.65 5.29 6.87
N ALA A 210 -19.70 5.78 6.07
CA ALA A 210 -19.82 5.84 4.61
C ALA A 210 -19.63 4.47 3.93
N LEU A 211 -18.88 3.58 4.56
CA LEU A 211 -18.42 2.33 3.96
C LEU A 211 -19.54 1.42 3.42
N PRO A 212 -20.67 1.20 4.13
CA PRO A 212 -21.77 0.40 3.60
C PRO A 212 -22.29 0.90 2.24
N ALA A 213 -22.52 2.21 2.13
CA ALA A 213 -23.06 2.80 0.89
C ALA A 213 -22.03 2.72 -0.27
N ILE A 214 -20.75 2.87 0.01
CA ILE A 214 -19.68 2.69 -1.00
C ILE A 214 -19.68 1.25 -1.50
N ILE A 215 -19.75 0.27 -0.60
CA ILE A 215 -19.78 -1.16 -0.97
C ILE A 215 -21.03 -1.47 -1.80
N GLU A 216 -22.21 -1.04 -1.36
CA GLU A 216 -23.46 -1.29 -2.07
C GLU A 216 -23.46 -0.68 -3.46
N HIS A 217 -22.94 0.54 -3.63
CA HIS A 217 -22.82 1.18 -4.93
C HIS A 217 -22.05 0.30 -5.93
N TYR A 218 -20.85 -0.14 -5.58
CA TYR A 218 -20.04 -0.95 -6.49
C TYR A 218 -20.60 -2.37 -6.69
N LYS A 219 -21.17 -2.98 -5.65
CA LYS A 219 -21.87 -4.27 -5.80
C LYS A 219 -23.02 -4.19 -6.81
N ASN A 220 -23.82 -3.13 -6.76
CA ASN A 220 -24.91 -2.88 -7.71
C ASN A 220 -24.40 -2.69 -9.15
N LEU A 221 -23.17 -2.24 -9.33
CA LEU A 221 -22.51 -2.13 -10.63
C LEU A 221 -21.78 -3.42 -11.07
N GLY A 222 -21.86 -4.49 -10.27
CA GLY A 222 -21.27 -5.79 -10.57
C GLY A 222 -19.81 -5.94 -10.23
N TYR A 223 -19.26 -5.09 -9.34
CA TYR A 223 -17.89 -5.25 -8.84
C TYR A 223 -17.82 -6.29 -7.71
N THR A 224 -16.69 -6.98 -7.66
CA THR A 224 -16.28 -7.80 -6.52
C THR A 224 -15.28 -7.03 -5.65
N PHE A 225 -15.09 -7.46 -4.39
CA PHE A 225 -14.18 -6.81 -3.45
C PHE A 225 -13.07 -7.77 -3.07
N LYS A 226 -11.82 -7.40 -3.36
CA LYS A 226 -10.64 -8.23 -3.09
C LYS A 226 -9.59 -7.46 -2.28
N GLY A 227 -8.79 -8.18 -1.49
CA GLY A 227 -7.51 -7.68 -0.99
C GLY A 227 -6.47 -7.66 -2.10
N ILE A 228 -5.42 -6.85 -1.93
CA ILE A 228 -4.27 -6.83 -2.85
C ILE A 228 -3.55 -8.17 -2.81
N ASP A 229 -3.15 -8.67 -3.97
CA ASP A 229 -2.30 -9.82 -4.18
C ASP A 229 -1.18 -9.54 -5.21
N ASP A 230 -0.36 -10.54 -5.50
CA ASP A 230 0.78 -10.42 -6.42
C ASP A 230 0.39 -10.09 -7.88
N ALA A 231 -0.87 -10.30 -8.27
CA ALA A 231 -1.37 -10.02 -9.62
C ALA A 231 -2.15 -8.70 -9.72
N THR A 232 -2.40 -8.05 -8.60
CA THR A 232 -3.25 -6.85 -8.52
C THR A 232 -2.64 -5.69 -9.32
N TYR A 233 -3.48 -4.98 -10.07
CA TYR A 233 -3.10 -3.72 -10.72
C TYR A 233 -2.57 -2.73 -9.68
N ALA A 234 -1.38 -2.21 -9.93
CA ALA A 234 -0.73 -1.24 -9.06
C ALA A 234 -0.85 0.16 -9.67
N PRO A 235 -1.84 0.97 -9.25
CA PRO A 235 -1.92 2.35 -9.69
C PRO A 235 -0.70 3.12 -9.17
N HIS A 236 -0.06 3.86 -10.07
CA HIS A 236 1.05 4.74 -9.75
C HIS A 236 0.70 6.16 -10.16
N GLN A 237 0.91 7.09 -9.25
CA GLN A 237 0.78 8.52 -9.52
C GLN A 237 2.10 9.08 -10.06
N SER A 238 2.04 10.28 -10.67
CA SER A 238 3.24 10.94 -11.18
C SER A 238 4.14 11.36 -10.02
N VAL A 239 5.40 10.95 -10.06
CA VAL A 239 6.40 11.32 -9.05
C VAL A 239 6.81 12.78 -9.25
N ASN A 240 6.65 13.61 -8.22
CA ASN A 240 6.86 15.05 -8.26
C ASN A 240 8.02 15.53 -7.37
N ASN A 241 8.76 14.63 -6.78
CA ASN A 241 9.92 14.93 -5.93
C ASN A 241 11.03 13.89 -6.12
#